data_a73aab2af470baac3b4d40de5fdff96f
#
_entry.id   a73aab2af470baac3b4d40de5fdff96f
#
_cell.length_a   1.000
_cell.length_b   1.000
_cell.length_c   1.000
_cell.angle_alpha   90.00
_cell.angle_beta   90.00
_cell.angle_gamma   90.00
#
_symmetry.space_group_name_H-M   'P 1'
#
loop_
_entity.id
_entity.type
_entity.pdbx_description
1 polymer ?
#
loop_
_entity_poly.entity_id
_entity_poly.type
_entity_poly.pdbx_seq_one_letter_code
_entity_poly.pdbx_strand_id
1 'polypeptide(L)'
;GTDHAGIATQNKVERALAEEGKRKEDIGREAFIAKTRERKEKYGGIITTQQRKLGASLDWERERFTMDEGLSEAVKKHFVDLYNDGLIYQGEYMVNRYPRCGTALADDEVEMLDKE
;
A
#
# COMPACT_ATOMS: atom_id res chain seq x y z
N GLY A 1 11.54 -5.60 7.89
CA GLY A 1 10.09 -5.43 7.93
C GLY A 1 9.44 -5.67 6.59
N THR A 2 8.14 -5.57 6.55
CA THR A 2 7.34 -5.81 5.33
C THR A 2 6.59 -4.55 4.91
N ASP A 3 6.51 -4.32 3.59
CA ASP A 3 5.76 -3.23 3.00
C ASP A 3 4.28 -3.61 2.83
N HIS A 4 3.39 -2.62 2.87
CA HIS A 4 1.95 -2.83 2.71
C HIS A 4 1.52 -3.09 1.26
N ALA A 5 2.32 -2.72 0.25
CA ALA A 5 2.05 -2.92 -1.18
C ALA A 5 0.58 -2.59 -1.55
N GLY A 6 0.14 -1.37 -1.24
CA GLY A 6 -1.27 -0.98 -1.18
C GLY A 6 -2.08 -1.33 -2.42
N ILE A 7 -1.67 -0.88 -3.62
CA ILE A 7 -2.37 -1.13 -4.89
C ILE A 7 -2.44 -2.64 -5.18
N ALA A 8 -1.32 -3.35 -5.04
CA ALA A 8 -1.26 -4.79 -5.32
C ALA A 8 -2.17 -5.60 -4.38
N THR A 9 -2.18 -5.25 -3.09
CA THR A 9 -3.03 -5.91 -2.09
C THR A 9 -4.51 -5.65 -2.38
N GLN A 10 -4.89 -4.40 -2.65
CA GLN A 10 -6.26 -4.03 -2.99
C GLN A 10 -6.74 -4.72 -4.25
N ASN A 11 -5.94 -4.78 -5.31
CA ASN A 11 -6.27 -5.50 -6.54
C ASN A 11 -6.57 -6.98 -6.29
N LYS A 12 -5.87 -7.63 -5.37
CA LYS A 12 -6.13 -9.02 -4.99
C LYS A 12 -7.45 -9.17 -4.24
N VAL A 13 -7.81 -8.19 -3.40
CA VAL A 13 -9.12 -8.17 -2.70
C VAL A 13 -10.24 -7.91 -3.69
N GLU A 14 -10.07 -6.97 -4.62
CA GLU A 14 -11.05 -6.68 -5.67
C GLU A 14 -11.32 -7.90 -6.56
N ARG A 15 -10.28 -8.67 -6.92
CA ARG A 15 -10.46 -9.91 -7.68
C ARG A 15 -11.25 -10.95 -6.91
N ALA A 16 -10.97 -11.13 -5.62
CA ALA A 16 -11.73 -12.06 -4.78
C ALA A 16 -13.21 -11.63 -4.64
N LEU A 17 -13.48 -10.33 -4.53
CA LEU A 17 -14.85 -9.80 -4.54
C LEU A 17 -15.55 -10.03 -5.89
N ALA A 18 -14.85 -9.87 -7.00
CA ALA A 18 -15.39 -10.12 -8.33
C ALA A 18 -15.78 -11.59 -8.53
N GLU A 19 -15.04 -12.55 -7.95
CA GLU A 19 -15.40 -13.96 -7.92
C GLU A 19 -16.70 -14.20 -7.12
N GLU A 20 -17.00 -13.37 -6.12
CA GLU A 20 -18.26 -13.34 -5.37
C GLU A 20 -19.36 -12.54 -6.10
N GLY A 21 -19.09 -11.98 -7.28
CA GLY A 21 -20.02 -11.12 -8.03
C GLY A 21 -20.23 -9.74 -7.44
N LYS A 22 -19.30 -9.25 -6.62
CA LYS A 22 -19.36 -7.97 -5.93
C LYS A 22 -18.23 -7.05 -6.39
N ARG A 23 -18.45 -5.74 -6.27
CA ARG A 23 -17.42 -4.70 -6.45
C ARG A 23 -17.12 -4.04 -5.11
N LYS A 24 -15.99 -3.35 -5.01
CA LYS A 24 -15.62 -2.63 -3.78
C LYS A 24 -16.62 -1.53 -3.40
N GLU A 25 -17.25 -0.91 -4.42
CA GLU A 25 -18.29 0.11 -4.23
C GLU A 25 -19.55 -0.48 -3.60
N ASP A 26 -19.88 -1.73 -3.90
CA ASP A 26 -21.09 -2.42 -3.41
C ASP A 26 -21.01 -2.70 -1.90
N ILE A 27 -19.80 -2.91 -1.37
CA ILE A 27 -19.58 -3.23 0.05
C ILE A 27 -19.20 -2.02 0.89
N GLY A 28 -18.80 -0.92 0.25
CA GLY A 28 -18.35 0.30 0.91
C GLY A 28 -16.93 0.24 1.48
N ARG A 29 -16.42 1.44 1.85
CA ARG A 29 -15.01 1.62 2.26
C ARG A 29 -14.61 0.80 3.49
N GLU A 30 -15.44 0.80 4.53
CA GLU A 30 -15.10 0.15 5.81
C GLU A 30 -14.99 -1.36 5.66
N ALA A 31 -15.96 -1.99 4.98
CA ALA A 31 -15.93 -3.43 4.71
C ALA A 31 -14.78 -3.81 3.78
N PHE A 32 -14.44 -2.97 2.80
CA PHE A 32 -13.29 -3.20 1.93
C PHE A 32 -11.96 -3.14 2.70
N ILE A 33 -11.79 -2.17 3.61
CA ILE A 33 -10.62 -2.07 4.48
C ILE A 33 -10.52 -3.30 5.40
N ALA A 34 -11.64 -3.75 5.98
CA ALA A 34 -11.66 -4.95 6.83
C ALA A 34 -11.19 -6.20 6.05
N LYS A 35 -11.70 -6.42 4.84
CA LYS A 35 -11.25 -7.53 3.96
C LYS A 35 -9.77 -7.40 3.58
N THR A 36 -9.28 -6.19 3.36
CA THR A 36 -7.86 -5.94 3.05
C THR A 36 -6.96 -6.28 4.24
N ARG A 37 -7.36 -5.94 5.45
CA ARG A 37 -6.66 -6.30 6.69
C ARG A 37 -6.66 -7.81 6.93
N GLU A 38 -7.81 -8.45 6.78
CA GLU A 38 -7.93 -9.92 6.87
C GLU A 38 -6.97 -10.62 5.90
N ARG A 39 -6.92 -10.14 4.65
CA ARG A 39 -5.97 -10.65 3.67
C ARG A 39 -4.53 -10.44 4.10
N LYS A 40 -4.18 -9.26 4.62
CA LYS A 40 -2.84 -8.96 5.14
C LYS A 40 -2.46 -9.93 6.27
N GLU A 41 -3.36 -10.21 7.19
CA GLU A 41 -3.12 -11.16 8.29
C GLU A 41 -2.90 -12.59 7.77
N LYS A 42 -3.71 -13.01 6.82
CA LYS A 42 -3.61 -14.35 6.22
C LYS A 42 -2.31 -14.57 5.43
N TYR A 43 -1.83 -13.57 4.71
CA TYR A 43 -0.70 -13.72 3.77
C TYR A 43 0.58 -13.01 4.21
N GLY A 44 0.51 -12.08 5.15
CA GLY A 44 1.65 -11.26 5.58
C GLY A 44 2.83 -12.05 6.13
N GLY A 45 2.58 -13.15 6.85
CA GLY A 45 3.65 -14.01 7.38
C GLY A 45 4.29 -14.96 6.37
N ILE A 46 3.76 -15.06 5.15
CA ILE A 46 4.28 -16.00 4.14
C ILE A 46 5.64 -15.53 3.63
N ILE A 47 5.79 -14.25 3.33
CA ILE A 47 7.04 -13.70 2.80
C ILE A 47 8.19 -13.83 3.80
N THR A 48 7.95 -13.56 5.08
CA THR A 48 8.97 -13.72 6.14
C THR A 48 9.33 -15.18 6.36
N THR A 49 8.38 -16.09 6.28
CA THR A 49 8.62 -17.53 6.32
C THR A 49 9.46 -18.00 5.13
N GLN A 50 9.18 -17.50 3.93
CA GLN A 50 9.97 -17.82 2.73
C GLN A 50 11.41 -17.30 2.85
N GLN A 51 11.59 -16.06 3.32
CA GLN A 51 12.92 -15.48 3.54
C GLN A 51 13.73 -16.25 4.58
N ARG A 52 13.09 -16.71 5.67
CA ARG A 52 13.75 -17.60 6.66
C ARG A 52 14.20 -18.90 6.03
N LYS A 53 13.38 -19.52 5.18
CA LYS A 53 13.74 -20.75 4.47
C LYS A 53 14.88 -20.57 3.49
N LEU A 54 14.99 -19.39 2.88
CA LEU A 54 16.10 -19.01 2.00
C LEU A 54 17.40 -18.69 2.77
N GLY A 55 17.36 -18.69 4.10
CA GLY A 55 18.53 -18.37 4.94
C GLY A 55 18.88 -16.89 4.97
N ALA A 56 17.93 -15.99 4.67
CA ALA A 56 18.16 -14.56 4.75
C ALA A 56 18.50 -14.12 6.19
N SER A 57 19.63 -13.42 6.34
CA SER A 57 20.10 -12.90 7.63
C SER A 57 19.43 -11.57 7.94
N LEU A 58 18.24 -11.62 8.51
CA LEU A 58 17.43 -10.46 8.88
C LEU A 58 17.15 -10.46 10.38
N ASP A 59 16.89 -9.28 10.92
CA ASP A 59 16.48 -9.10 12.31
C ASP A 59 14.99 -9.42 12.48
N TRP A 60 14.70 -10.69 12.71
CA TRP A 60 13.33 -11.21 12.80
C TRP A 60 12.60 -10.79 14.07
N GLU A 61 13.31 -10.46 15.13
CA GLU A 61 12.73 -10.04 16.42
C GLU A 61 12.19 -8.61 16.34
N ARG A 62 12.81 -7.78 15.49
CA ARG A 62 12.38 -6.40 15.23
C ARG A 62 11.63 -6.24 13.92
N GLU A 63 10.89 -7.26 13.50
CA GLU A 63 10.04 -7.16 12.33
C GLU A 63 8.97 -6.10 12.52
N ARG A 64 8.83 -5.22 11.51
CA ARG A 64 7.83 -4.15 11.48
C ARG A 64 7.06 -4.20 10.16
N PHE A 65 5.85 -3.68 10.21
CA PHE A 65 5.00 -3.48 9.04
C PHE A 65 4.82 -2.00 8.77
N THR A 66 4.93 -1.56 7.51
CA THR A 66 4.92 -0.13 7.14
C THR A 66 3.68 0.65 7.58
N MET A 67 2.57 -0.03 7.88
CA MET A 67 1.34 0.59 8.40
C MET A 67 1.03 0.16 9.83
N ASP A 68 2.01 -0.33 10.60
CA ASP A 68 1.79 -0.57 12.02
C ASP A 68 1.62 0.76 12.78
N GLU A 69 1.07 0.69 13.98
CA GLU A 69 0.74 1.87 14.77
C GLU A 69 1.96 2.75 15.04
N GLY A 70 3.07 2.16 15.46
CA GLY A 70 4.28 2.93 15.78
C GLY A 70 4.92 3.59 14.56
N LEU A 71 4.97 2.92 13.40
CA LEU A 71 5.45 3.55 12.16
C LEU A 71 4.46 4.61 11.66
N SER A 72 3.16 4.38 11.79
CA SER A 72 2.14 5.38 11.44
C SER A 72 2.28 6.67 12.27
N GLU A 73 2.54 6.55 13.56
CA GLU A 73 2.80 7.71 14.42
C GLU A 73 4.11 8.42 14.06
N ALA A 74 5.17 7.67 13.77
CA ALA A 74 6.45 8.24 13.34
C ALA A 74 6.30 9.04 12.02
N VAL A 75 5.56 8.51 11.04
CA VAL A 75 5.28 9.18 9.77
C VAL A 75 4.49 10.46 10.00
N LYS A 76 3.43 10.42 10.81
CA LYS A 76 2.63 11.62 11.13
C LYS A 76 3.48 12.69 11.81
N LYS A 77 4.29 12.28 12.80
CA LYS A 77 5.17 13.22 13.49
C LYS A 77 6.16 13.88 12.53
N HIS A 78 6.83 13.09 11.71
CA HIS A 78 7.78 13.59 10.73
C HIS A 78 7.13 14.55 9.72
N PHE A 79 5.93 14.23 9.25
CA PHE A 79 5.17 15.11 8.35
C PHE A 79 4.89 16.47 9.01
N VAL A 80 4.46 16.47 10.28
CA VAL A 80 4.18 17.69 11.03
C VAL A 80 5.45 18.51 11.26
N ASP A 81 6.56 17.85 11.61
CA ASP A 81 7.85 18.51 11.79
C ASP A 81 8.29 19.21 10.49
N LEU A 82 8.25 18.53 9.34
CA LEU A 82 8.59 19.11 8.04
C LEU A 82 7.66 20.29 7.64
N TYR A 83 6.38 20.19 7.97
CA TYR A 83 5.45 21.29 7.74
C TYR A 83 5.76 22.52 8.59
N ASN A 84 6.07 22.33 9.87
CA ASN A 84 6.44 23.40 10.78
C ASN A 84 7.77 24.07 10.39
N ASP A 85 8.69 23.30 9.83
CA ASP A 85 9.97 23.79 9.30
C ASP A 85 9.84 24.49 7.93
N GLY A 86 8.63 24.52 7.35
CA GLY A 86 8.36 25.15 6.06
C GLY A 86 8.92 24.39 4.85
N LEU A 87 9.29 23.12 5.02
CA LEU A 87 9.88 22.29 3.97
C LEU A 87 8.84 21.62 3.07
N ILE A 88 7.60 21.53 3.51
CA ILE A 88 6.47 21.02 2.72
C ILE A 88 5.32 22.00 2.75
N TYR A 89 4.57 22.02 1.66
CA TYR A 89 3.36 22.84 1.50
C TYR A 89 2.35 22.13 0.60
N GLN A 90 1.10 22.54 0.65
CA GLN A 90 0.07 22.06 -0.25
C GLN A 90 0.09 22.89 -1.55
N GLY A 91 0.17 22.20 -2.68
CA GLY A 91 0.17 22.84 -4.00
C GLY A 91 -0.48 21.96 -5.07
N GLU A 92 -0.76 22.54 -6.23
CA GLU A 92 -1.23 21.80 -7.40
C GLU A 92 -0.04 21.25 -8.19
N TYR A 93 -0.15 19.99 -8.58
CA TYR A 93 0.85 19.30 -9.38
C TYR A 93 0.20 18.34 -10.38
N MET A 94 0.72 18.28 -11.61
CA MET A 94 0.27 17.30 -12.60
C MET A 94 0.79 15.91 -12.23
N VAL A 95 -0.14 14.94 -12.17
CA VAL A 95 0.18 13.55 -11.83
C VAL A 95 -0.36 12.60 -12.88
N ASN A 96 0.34 11.49 -13.08
CA ASN A 96 -0.15 10.38 -13.88
C ASN A 96 -1.28 9.68 -13.12
N ARG A 97 -2.46 9.56 -13.74
CA ARG A 97 -3.60 8.89 -13.13
C ARG A 97 -3.97 7.64 -13.89
N TYR A 98 -4.11 6.53 -13.16
CA TYR A 98 -4.59 5.28 -13.71
C TYR A 98 -6.12 5.18 -13.55
N PRO A 99 -6.89 5.26 -14.67
CA PRO A 99 -8.35 5.38 -14.58
C PRO A 99 -9.03 4.17 -13.93
N ARG A 100 -8.51 2.96 -14.17
CA ARG A 100 -9.07 1.73 -13.63
C ARG A 100 -9.04 1.67 -12.10
N CYS A 101 -7.93 2.04 -11.49
CA CYS A 101 -7.76 2.03 -10.04
C CYS A 101 -8.17 3.35 -9.39
N GLY A 102 -8.30 4.43 -10.19
CA GLY A 102 -8.60 5.78 -9.69
C GLY A 102 -7.48 6.39 -8.84
N THR A 103 -6.24 5.91 -9.00
CA THR A 103 -5.08 6.34 -8.21
C THR A 103 -4.10 7.13 -9.05
N ALA A 104 -3.26 7.95 -8.40
CA ALA A 104 -2.05 8.49 -9.00
C ALA A 104 -0.99 7.37 -9.08
N LEU A 105 -0.15 7.43 -10.12
CA LEU A 105 1.01 6.58 -10.30
C LEU A 105 2.28 7.40 -10.17
N ALA A 106 3.34 6.79 -9.68
CA ALA A 106 4.68 7.37 -9.71
C ALA A 106 5.21 7.39 -11.15
N ASP A 107 6.12 8.32 -11.45
CA ASP A 107 6.63 8.49 -12.82
C ASP A 107 7.43 7.27 -13.30
N ASP A 108 8.07 6.54 -12.39
CA ASP A 108 8.79 5.30 -12.67
C ASP A 108 7.88 4.07 -12.95
N GLU A 109 6.58 4.21 -12.69
CA GLU A 109 5.56 3.20 -13.04
C GLU A 109 4.91 3.44 -14.42
N VAL A 110 5.32 4.48 -15.14
CA VAL A 110 4.72 4.92 -16.41
C VAL A 110 5.72 4.82 -17.55
N GLU A 111 5.37 4.08 -18.60
CA GLU A 111 6.11 4.06 -19.84
C GLU A 111 5.49 5.05 -20.83
N MET A 112 6.31 5.97 -21.33
CA MET A 112 5.90 6.91 -22.38
C MET A 112 6.08 6.25 -23.75
N LEU A 113 4.97 6.10 -24.46
CA LEU A 113 4.97 5.52 -25.80
C LEU A 113 4.52 6.57 -26.82
N ASP A 114 5.31 6.75 -27.88
CA ASP A 114 4.89 7.53 -29.04
C ASP A 114 3.84 6.74 -29.81
N LYS A 115 2.69 7.35 -30.07
CA LYS A 115 1.67 6.79 -30.94
C LYS A 115 1.75 7.51 -32.27
N GLU A 116 1.95 6.73 -33.33
CA GLU A 116 1.77 7.17 -34.71
C GLU A 116 0.31 7.51 -35.03
#